data_e98c232fec64ed3a5660601abb321c49
#
_entry.id   e98c232fec64ed3a5660601abb321c49
#
_cell.length_a   1.000
_cell.length_b   1.000
_cell.length_c   1.000
_cell.angle_alpha   90.00
_cell.angle_beta   90.00
_cell.angle_gamma   90.00
#
_symmetry.space_group_name_H-M   'P 1'
#
loop_
_entity.id
_entity.type
_entity.pdbx_description
1 polymer ?
#
loop_
_entity_poly.entity_id
_entity_poly.type
_entity_poly.pdbx_seq_one_letter_code
_entity_poly.pdbx_strand_id
1 'polypeptide(L)'
;MTQTSAPAVDLIDQLTGLAPGSATYALRHQRDKVVAATQGSHDALFDPALPGLSLEERLLVALYAARLTPSAALAAHYRARLEQLGADAAHVRAAAEGQPQEIAEPRLRAMLAFTRTLIEKPVEGDKAALQALPAAGLSTPAVVTLAQLIAFLSYQVRLVAGLDALKALNDTAGAQA
;
A
#
# COMPACT_ATOMS: atom_id res chain seq x y z
N MET A 1 35.95 -8.61 1.10
CA MET A 1 35.42 -7.52 1.96
C MET A 1 33.92 -7.52 1.78
N THR A 2 33.18 -8.20 2.64
CA THR A 2 31.71 -8.24 2.64
C THR A 2 31.22 -6.91 3.22
N GLN A 3 30.71 -6.02 2.36
CA GLN A 3 29.96 -4.87 2.83
C GLN A 3 28.70 -5.39 3.54
N THR A 4 28.68 -5.29 4.85
CA THR A 4 27.48 -5.45 5.65
C THR A 4 26.62 -4.22 5.33
N SER A 5 25.71 -4.35 4.35
CA SER A 5 24.67 -3.36 4.13
C SER A 5 23.91 -3.20 5.44
N ALA A 6 23.74 -1.96 5.91
CA ALA A 6 22.86 -1.69 7.03
C ALA A 6 21.50 -2.33 6.74
N PRO A 7 20.86 -2.99 7.72
CA PRO A 7 19.57 -3.61 7.49
C PRO A 7 18.62 -2.56 6.93
N ALA A 8 18.02 -2.86 5.77
CA ALA A 8 17.01 -2.00 5.18
C ALA A 8 15.92 -1.77 6.23
N VAL A 9 15.63 -0.51 6.50
CA VAL A 9 14.65 -0.17 7.54
C VAL A 9 13.28 -0.65 7.08
N ASP A 10 12.65 -1.52 7.87
CA ASP A 10 11.34 -2.08 7.54
C ASP A 10 10.27 -0.98 7.56
N LEU A 11 9.52 -0.86 6.47
CA LEU A 11 8.52 0.18 6.29
C LEU A 11 7.40 0.10 7.34
N ILE A 12 6.96 -1.10 7.70
CA ILE A 12 5.88 -1.28 8.68
C ILE A 12 6.34 -0.82 10.06
N ASP A 13 7.56 -1.17 10.46
CA ASP A 13 8.12 -0.71 11.74
C ASP A 13 8.25 0.83 11.78
N GLN A 14 8.65 1.45 10.67
CA GLN A 14 8.68 2.91 10.56
C GLN A 14 7.30 3.54 10.73
N LEU A 15 6.30 3.02 9.99
CA LEU A 15 4.95 3.59 9.97
C LEU A 15 4.24 3.46 11.31
N THR A 16 4.50 2.38 12.05
CA THR A 16 3.91 2.11 13.37
C THR A 16 4.77 2.62 14.53
N GLY A 17 5.96 3.17 14.22
CA GLY A 17 6.90 3.62 15.25
C GLY A 17 7.35 2.49 16.18
N LEU A 18 7.48 1.27 15.65
CA LEU A 18 8.01 0.13 16.40
C LEU A 18 9.53 0.25 16.48
N ALA A 19 10.06 0.25 17.70
CA ALA A 19 11.49 0.31 17.93
C ALA A 19 12.00 -1.01 18.51
N PRO A 20 13.25 -1.42 18.19
CA PRO A 20 13.92 -2.53 18.87
C PRO A 20 13.83 -2.39 20.38
N GLY A 21 13.48 -3.47 21.08
CA GLY A 21 13.31 -3.48 22.53
C GLY A 21 11.85 -3.28 23.02
N SER A 22 10.92 -2.83 22.17
CA SER A 22 9.51 -2.83 22.54
C SER A 22 8.88 -4.23 22.45
N ALA A 23 7.89 -4.52 23.31
CA ALA A 23 7.21 -5.81 23.31
C ALA A 23 6.55 -6.13 21.97
N THR A 24 5.89 -5.16 21.34
CA THR A 24 5.24 -5.31 20.05
C THR A 24 6.26 -5.57 18.93
N TYR A 25 7.41 -4.89 18.94
CA TYR A 25 8.50 -5.17 18.01
C TYR A 25 9.00 -6.62 18.16
N ALA A 26 9.31 -7.03 19.39
CA ALA A 26 9.80 -8.39 19.66
C ALA A 26 8.79 -9.46 19.18
N LEU A 27 7.49 -9.25 19.42
CA LEU A 27 6.44 -10.15 18.97
C LEU A 27 6.36 -10.24 17.44
N ARG A 28 6.40 -9.11 16.74
CA ARG A 28 6.39 -9.07 15.27
C ARG A 28 7.59 -9.81 14.69
N HIS A 29 8.77 -9.59 15.26
CA HIS A 29 10.04 -10.16 14.80
C HIS A 29 10.29 -11.61 15.25
N GLN A 30 9.38 -12.26 15.98
CA GLN A 30 9.42 -13.73 16.16
C GLN A 30 9.25 -14.48 14.84
N ARG A 31 8.77 -13.82 13.79
CA ARG A 31 8.54 -14.41 12.47
C ARG A 31 9.31 -13.65 11.39
N ASP A 32 10.64 -13.61 11.52
CA ASP A 32 11.54 -12.86 10.63
C ASP A 32 11.28 -13.10 9.14
N LYS A 33 10.96 -14.34 8.76
CA LYS A 33 10.64 -14.68 7.36
C LYS A 33 9.39 -13.94 6.86
N VAL A 34 8.39 -13.72 7.73
CA VAL A 34 7.18 -12.97 7.37
C VAL A 34 7.50 -11.48 7.27
N VAL A 35 8.31 -10.95 8.18
CA VAL A 35 8.78 -9.56 8.14
C VAL A 35 9.51 -9.30 6.83
N ALA A 36 10.51 -10.13 6.51
CA ALA A 36 11.29 -10.00 5.28
C ALA A 36 10.43 -10.16 4.01
N ALA A 37 9.47 -11.10 3.99
CA ALA A 37 8.57 -11.29 2.86
C ALA A 37 7.63 -10.11 2.66
N THR A 38 7.17 -9.47 3.75
CA THR A 38 6.34 -8.26 3.69
C THR A 38 7.11 -7.10 3.06
N GLN A 39 8.33 -6.84 3.54
CA GLN A 39 9.19 -5.80 2.97
C GLN A 39 9.55 -6.10 1.51
N GLY A 40 9.95 -7.33 1.20
CA GLY A 40 10.28 -7.74 -0.16
C GLY A 40 9.10 -7.62 -1.13
N SER A 41 7.88 -7.89 -0.69
CA SER A 41 6.67 -7.68 -1.50
C SER A 41 6.43 -6.21 -1.78
N HIS A 42 6.61 -5.34 -0.77
CA HIS A 42 6.55 -3.90 -0.96
C HIS A 42 7.59 -3.44 -1.98
N ASP A 43 8.84 -3.83 -1.80
CA ASP A 43 9.94 -3.38 -2.67
C ASP A 43 9.73 -3.83 -4.13
N ALA A 44 9.29 -5.07 -4.33
CA ALA A 44 8.99 -5.60 -5.66
C ALA A 44 7.81 -4.87 -6.34
N LEU A 45 6.74 -4.59 -5.59
CA LEU A 45 5.55 -3.90 -6.14
C LEU A 45 5.81 -2.41 -6.43
N PHE A 46 6.76 -1.80 -5.74
CA PHE A 46 7.12 -0.39 -5.93
C PHE A 46 8.51 -0.18 -6.57
N ASP A 47 9.08 -1.23 -7.17
CA ASP A 47 10.30 -1.13 -7.98
C ASP A 47 10.00 -0.29 -9.24
N PRO A 48 10.74 0.82 -9.48
CA PRO A 48 10.57 1.62 -10.69
C PRO A 48 10.71 0.82 -11.99
N ALA A 49 11.47 -0.27 -11.98
CA ALA A 49 11.70 -1.13 -13.14
C ALA A 49 10.54 -2.11 -13.43
N LEU A 50 9.55 -2.26 -12.52
CA LEU A 50 8.42 -3.17 -12.73
C LEU A 50 7.56 -2.70 -13.91
N PRO A 51 7.41 -3.52 -14.98
CA PRO A 51 6.72 -3.11 -16.20
C PRO A 51 5.19 -3.15 -16.04
N GLY A 52 4.50 -2.54 -17.02
CA GLY A 52 3.04 -2.64 -17.20
C GLY A 52 2.24 -1.57 -16.48
N LEU A 53 2.61 -1.21 -15.26
CA LEU A 53 2.08 -0.07 -14.52
C LEU A 53 3.23 0.87 -14.13
N SER A 54 3.08 2.16 -14.37
CA SER A 54 4.09 3.14 -13.93
C SER A 54 4.17 3.17 -12.41
N LEU A 55 5.30 3.63 -11.86
CA LEU A 55 5.43 3.83 -10.42
C LEU A 55 4.40 4.82 -9.89
N GLU A 56 4.12 5.88 -10.65
CA GLU A 56 3.08 6.86 -10.31
C GLU A 56 1.69 6.22 -10.22
N GLU A 57 1.29 5.43 -11.22
CA GLU A 57 0.02 4.69 -11.19
C GLU A 57 -0.10 3.82 -9.94
N ARG A 58 0.95 3.07 -9.59
CA ARG A 58 0.96 2.19 -8.41
C ARG A 58 0.89 2.98 -7.10
N LEU A 59 1.57 4.11 -7.01
CA LEU A 59 1.51 4.99 -5.84
C LEU A 59 0.15 5.67 -5.70
N LEU A 60 -0.50 6.07 -6.81
CA LEU A 60 -1.87 6.61 -6.78
C LEU A 60 -2.89 5.56 -6.33
N VAL A 61 -2.76 4.32 -6.80
CA VAL A 61 -3.57 3.18 -6.30
C VAL A 61 -3.36 2.98 -4.81
N ALA A 62 -2.11 3.06 -4.32
CA ALA A 62 -1.79 2.88 -2.92
C ALA A 62 -2.34 4.01 -2.03
N LEU A 63 -2.22 5.25 -2.46
CA LEU A 63 -2.80 6.41 -1.77
C LEU A 63 -4.33 6.28 -1.70
N TYR A 64 -4.96 5.88 -2.80
CA TYR A 64 -6.40 5.68 -2.86
C TYR A 64 -6.87 4.52 -1.96
N ALA A 65 -6.14 3.39 -1.96
CA ALA A 65 -6.42 2.28 -1.05
C ALA A 65 -6.34 2.68 0.43
N ALA A 66 -5.32 3.47 0.80
CA ALA A 66 -5.18 4.02 2.15
C ALA A 66 -6.30 5.01 2.52
N ARG A 67 -6.96 5.62 1.55
CA ARG A 67 -8.16 6.46 1.74
C ARG A 67 -9.42 5.61 1.93
N LEU A 68 -9.57 4.52 1.15
CA LEU A 68 -10.74 3.62 1.22
C LEU A 68 -10.75 2.81 2.53
N THR A 69 -9.58 2.40 3.02
CA THR A 69 -9.40 1.77 4.34
C THR A 69 -8.54 2.72 5.17
N PRO A 70 -9.14 3.63 5.96
CA PRO A 70 -8.42 4.76 6.53
C PRO A 70 -7.16 4.38 7.31
N SER A 71 -6.00 4.84 6.82
CA SER A 71 -4.69 4.71 7.46
C SER A 71 -3.90 5.99 7.20
N ALA A 72 -3.85 6.87 8.19
CA ALA A 72 -3.18 8.16 8.07
C ALA A 72 -1.68 8.01 7.76
N ALA A 73 -1.01 7.06 8.40
CA ALA A 73 0.42 6.81 8.20
C ALA A 73 0.73 6.35 6.76
N LEU A 74 -0.05 5.39 6.22
CA LEU A 74 0.12 4.93 4.84
C LEU A 74 -0.24 6.01 3.83
N ALA A 75 -1.33 6.75 4.05
CA ALA A 75 -1.70 7.86 3.17
C ALA A 75 -0.61 8.94 3.12
N ALA A 76 -0.04 9.32 4.26
CA ALA A 76 1.07 10.27 4.32
C ALA A 76 2.32 9.74 3.59
N HIS A 77 2.66 8.47 3.81
CA HIS A 77 3.79 7.81 3.15
C HIS A 77 3.65 7.82 1.62
N TYR A 78 2.53 7.36 1.09
CA TYR A 78 2.34 7.28 -0.36
C TYR A 78 2.19 8.66 -1.00
N ARG A 79 1.59 9.63 -0.31
CA ARG A 79 1.54 11.02 -0.75
C ARG A 79 2.95 11.61 -0.86
N ALA A 80 3.79 11.46 0.16
CA ALA A 80 5.16 11.97 0.14
C ALA A 80 5.99 11.36 -1.02
N ARG A 81 5.81 10.07 -1.31
CA ARG A 81 6.46 9.42 -2.45
C ARG A 81 5.99 9.98 -3.80
N LEU A 82 4.69 10.27 -3.94
CA LEU A 82 4.13 10.91 -5.15
C LEU A 82 4.69 12.33 -5.34
N GLU A 83 4.78 13.10 -4.26
CA GLU A 83 5.37 14.44 -4.28
C GLU A 83 6.85 14.39 -4.67
N GLN A 84 7.62 13.46 -4.12
CA GLN A 84 9.04 13.25 -4.50
C GLN A 84 9.21 12.83 -5.96
N LEU A 85 8.25 12.09 -6.50
CA LEU A 85 8.23 11.68 -7.91
C LEU A 85 7.84 12.83 -8.85
N GLY A 86 7.29 13.92 -8.33
CA GLY A 86 6.75 15.03 -9.14
C GLY A 86 5.43 14.67 -9.83
N ALA A 87 4.63 13.80 -9.22
CA ALA A 87 3.35 13.36 -9.75
C ALA A 87 2.36 14.52 -9.94
N ASP A 88 1.41 14.38 -10.87
CA ASP A 88 0.37 15.38 -11.12
C ASP A 88 -0.43 15.66 -9.83
N ALA A 89 -0.41 16.93 -9.39
CA ALA A 89 -1.06 17.35 -8.15
C ALA A 89 -2.59 17.17 -8.18
N ALA A 90 -3.21 17.22 -9.37
CA ALA A 90 -4.66 16.98 -9.52
C ALA A 90 -4.97 15.49 -9.31
N HIS A 91 -4.14 14.58 -9.84
CA HIS A 91 -4.29 13.14 -9.61
C HIS A 91 -4.08 12.78 -8.14
N VAL A 92 -3.04 13.35 -7.51
CA VAL A 92 -2.77 13.13 -6.07
C VAL A 92 -3.95 13.58 -5.22
N ARG A 93 -4.50 14.77 -5.51
CA ARG A 93 -5.68 15.29 -4.81
C ARG A 93 -6.89 14.36 -5.01
N ALA A 94 -7.23 14.03 -6.25
CA ALA A 94 -8.37 13.19 -6.56
C ALA A 94 -8.30 11.81 -5.87
N ALA A 95 -7.13 11.18 -5.86
CA ALA A 95 -6.91 9.93 -5.15
C ALA A 95 -7.07 10.09 -3.62
N ALA A 96 -6.49 11.13 -3.04
CA ALA A 96 -6.53 11.40 -1.60
C ALA A 96 -7.94 11.76 -1.10
N GLU A 97 -8.74 12.46 -1.91
CA GLU A 97 -10.10 12.88 -1.58
C GLU A 97 -11.15 11.79 -1.90
N GLY A 98 -10.73 10.73 -2.61
CA GLY A 98 -11.65 9.65 -2.99
C GLY A 98 -12.53 9.98 -4.19
N GLN A 99 -12.04 10.85 -5.07
CA GLN A 99 -12.78 11.41 -6.23
C GLN A 99 -12.15 10.98 -7.56
N PRO A 100 -12.04 9.67 -7.86
CA PRO A 100 -11.40 9.18 -9.09
C PRO A 100 -12.13 9.66 -10.37
N GLN A 101 -13.40 10.08 -10.26
CA GLN A 101 -14.17 10.65 -11.39
C GLN A 101 -13.59 11.98 -11.90
N GLU A 102 -12.80 12.70 -11.10
CA GLU A 102 -12.13 13.93 -11.50
C GLU A 102 -10.87 13.70 -12.36
N ILE A 103 -10.41 12.44 -12.43
CA ILE A 103 -9.25 12.05 -13.25
C ILE A 103 -9.71 11.91 -14.71
N ALA A 104 -9.06 12.66 -15.60
CA ALA A 104 -9.40 12.64 -17.02
C ALA A 104 -8.99 11.34 -17.72
N GLU A 105 -7.85 10.74 -17.34
CA GLU A 105 -7.30 9.55 -17.96
C GLU A 105 -8.16 8.31 -17.72
N PRO A 106 -8.74 7.71 -18.78
CA PRO A 106 -9.61 6.54 -18.63
C PRO A 106 -8.92 5.36 -17.96
N ARG A 107 -7.62 5.16 -18.25
CA ARG A 107 -6.80 4.08 -17.72
C ARG A 107 -6.67 4.19 -16.19
N LEU A 108 -6.22 5.33 -15.67
CA LEU A 108 -6.07 5.54 -14.24
C LEU A 108 -7.42 5.48 -13.51
N ARG A 109 -8.46 6.08 -14.09
CA ARG A 109 -9.81 6.03 -13.56
C ARG A 109 -10.34 4.59 -13.42
N ALA A 110 -10.11 3.74 -14.44
CA ALA A 110 -10.50 2.32 -14.40
C ALA A 110 -9.74 1.57 -13.30
N MET A 111 -8.44 1.83 -13.14
CA MET A 111 -7.63 1.23 -12.07
C MET A 111 -8.16 1.58 -10.69
N LEU A 112 -8.47 2.86 -10.43
CA LEU A 112 -9.00 3.30 -9.14
C LEU A 112 -10.42 2.78 -8.90
N ALA A 113 -11.26 2.70 -9.94
CA ALA A 113 -12.60 2.09 -9.84
C ALA A 113 -12.50 0.61 -9.46
N PHE A 114 -11.62 -0.15 -10.10
CA PHE A 114 -11.37 -1.56 -9.77
C PHE A 114 -10.80 -1.72 -8.35
N THR A 115 -9.89 -0.82 -7.95
CA THR A 115 -9.36 -0.77 -6.57
C THR A 115 -10.49 -0.60 -5.55
N ARG A 116 -11.42 0.33 -5.79
CA ARG A 116 -12.60 0.52 -4.93
C ARG A 116 -13.44 -0.75 -4.85
N THR A 117 -13.75 -1.34 -5.99
CA THR A 117 -14.56 -2.57 -6.04
C THR A 117 -13.92 -3.68 -5.19
N LEU A 118 -12.62 -3.95 -5.36
CA LEU A 118 -11.98 -5.03 -4.62
C LEU A 118 -11.83 -4.76 -3.12
N ILE A 119 -11.75 -3.49 -2.71
CA ILE A 119 -11.60 -3.12 -1.29
C ILE A 119 -12.97 -3.06 -0.58
N GLU A 120 -13.96 -2.38 -1.17
CA GLU A 120 -15.25 -2.12 -0.52
C GLU A 120 -16.25 -3.24 -0.76
N LYS A 121 -16.22 -3.88 -1.93
CA LYS A 121 -17.20 -4.87 -2.37
C LYS A 121 -16.54 -6.01 -3.15
N PRO A 122 -15.67 -6.81 -2.52
CA PRO A 122 -14.86 -7.81 -3.23
C PRO A 122 -15.69 -8.85 -4.01
N VAL A 123 -16.93 -9.09 -3.62
CA VAL A 123 -17.85 -9.99 -4.33
C VAL A 123 -18.29 -9.43 -5.70
N GLU A 124 -18.18 -8.12 -5.92
CA GLU A 124 -18.45 -7.45 -7.20
C GLU A 124 -17.21 -7.41 -8.11
N GLY A 125 -16.05 -7.92 -7.66
CA GLY A 125 -14.83 -8.10 -8.45
C GLY A 125 -14.95 -9.26 -9.45
N ASP A 126 -16.00 -9.24 -10.24
CA ASP A 126 -16.39 -10.29 -11.18
C ASP A 126 -15.73 -10.10 -12.56
N LYS A 127 -16.15 -10.93 -13.52
CA LYS A 127 -15.68 -10.88 -14.91
C LYS A 127 -15.94 -9.51 -15.56
N ALA A 128 -17.07 -8.86 -15.26
CA ALA A 128 -17.43 -7.58 -15.87
C ALA A 128 -16.52 -6.45 -15.35
N ALA A 129 -16.28 -6.40 -14.03
CA ALA A 129 -15.32 -5.47 -13.43
C ALA A 129 -13.91 -5.67 -14.00
N LEU A 130 -13.49 -6.92 -14.19
CA LEU A 130 -12.18 -7.25 -14.77
C LEU A 130 -12.07 -6.80 -16.24
N GLN A 131 -13.14 -6.96 -17.05
CA GLN A 131 -13.15 -6.58 -18.47
C GLN A 131 -13.01 -5.07 -18.69
N ALA A 132 -13.36 -4.24 -17.74
CA ALA A 132 -13.18 -2.79 -17.84
C ALA A 132 -11.70 -2.38 -17.92
N LEU A 133 -10.78 -3.17 -17.37
CA LEU A 133 -9.35 -2.86 -17.36
C LEU A 133 -8.70 -2.99 -18.75
N PRO A 134 -8.82 -4.11 -19.50
CA PRO A 134 -8.34 -4.18 -20.88
C PRO A 134 -9.03 -3.16 -21.79
N ALA A 135 -10.33 -2.89 -21.61
CA ALA A 135 -11.04 -1.85 -22.35
C ALA A 135 -10.44 -0.44 -22.13
N ALA A 136 -9.84 -0.19 -20.96
CA ALA A 136 -9.10 1.02 -20.65
C ALA A 136 -7.60 0.94 -21.00
N GLY A 137 -7.16 -0.06 -21.74
CA GLY A 137 -5.79 -0.19 -22.27
C GLY A 137 -4.79 -0.87 -21.32
N LEU A 138 -5.24 -1.60 -20.29
CA LEU A 138 -4.34 -2.40 -19.47
C LEU A 138 -4.06 -3.76 -20.16
N SER A 139 -2.78 -4.12 -20.24
CA SER A 139 -2.38 -5.46 -20.68
C SER A 139 -2.67 -6.52 -19.59
N THR A 140 -2.76 -7.78 -19.97
CA THR A 140 -2.97 -8.87 -18.99
C THR A 140 -1.93 -8.87 -17.86
N PRO A 141 -0.62 -8.72 -18.11
CA PRO A 141 0.36 -8.57 -17.01
C PRO A 141 0.09 -7.38 -16.11
N ALA A 142 -0.31 -6.23 -16.65
CA ALA A 142 -0.65 -5.04 -15.87
C ALA A 142 -1.87 -5.28 -14.96
N VAL A 143 -2.88 -5.99 -15.46
CA VAL A 143 -4.06 -6.39 -14.67
C VAL A 143 -3.68 -7.30 -13.50
N VAL A 144 -2.80 -8.29 -13.74
CA VAL A 144 -2.29 -9.18 -12.68
C VAL A 144 -1.51 -8.38 -11.64
N THR A 145 -0.60 -7.50 -12.07
CA THR A 145 0.15 -6.62 -11.16
C THR A 145 -0.78 -5.73 -10.33
N LEU A 146 -1.81 -5.15 -10.94
CA LEU A 146 -2.80 -4.34 -10.23
C LEU A 146 -3.54 -5.14 -9.15
N ALA A 147 -4.00 -6.34 -9.48
CA ALA A 147 -4.70 -7.21 -8.54
C ALA A 147 -3.79 -7.61 -7.36
N GLN A 148 -2.53 -7.97 -7.63
CA GLN A 148 -1.54 -8.27 -6.61
C GLN A 148 -1.24 -7.05 -5.71
N LEU A 149 -1.11 -5.87 -6.31
CA LEU A 149 -0.91 -4.62 -5.57
C LEU A 149 -2.08 -4.35 -4.62
N ILE A 150 -3.33 -4.44 -5.09
CA ILE A 150 -4.53 -4.21 -4.26
C ILE A 150 -4.60 -5.21 -3.10
N ALA A 151 -4.29 -6.50 -3.36
CA ALA A 151 -4.25 -7.53 -2.33
C ALA A 151 -3.18 -7.22 -1.27
N PHE A 152 -1.97 -6.84 -1.70
CA PHE A 152 -0.89 -6.43 -0.80
C PHE A 152 -1.27 -5.20 0.02
N LEU A 153 -1.85 -4.17 -0.58
CA LEU A 153 -2.29 -2.96 0.12
C LEU A 153 -3.36 -3.28 1.17
N SER A 154 -4.29 -4.16 0.84
CA SER A 154 -5.30 -4.63 1.78
C SER A 154 -4.71 -5.37 2.98
N TYR A 155 -3.65 -6.16 2.76
CA TYR A 155 -2.87 -6.78 3.83
C TYR A 155 -2.13 -5.73 4.66
N GLN A 156 -1.42 -4.81 4.00
CA GLN A 156 -0.58 -3.79 4.63
C GLN A 156 -1.37 -2.89 5.59
N VAL A 157 -2.53 -2.39 5.16
CA VAL A 157 -3.39 -1.54 5.99
C VAL A 157 -3.84 -2.27 7.26
N ARG A 158 -4.26 -3.55 7.13
CA ARG A 158 -4.69 -4.34 8.28
C ARG A 158 -3.55 -4.68 9.23
N LEU A 159 -2.35 -4.92 8.68
CA LEU A 159 -1.17 -5.17 9.49
C LEU A 159 -0.80 -3.92 10.32
N VAL A 160 -0.74 -2.75 9.69
CA VAL A 160 -0.47 -1.47 10.38
C VAL A 160 -1.51 -1.23 11.49
N ALA A 161 -2.80 -1.34 11.18
CA ALA A 161 -3.87 -1.13 12.16
C ALA A 161 -3.78 -2.10 13.36
N GLY A 162 -3.47 -3.38 13.09
CA GLY A 162 -3.31 -4.39 14.14
C GLY A 162 -2.10 -4.12 15.04
N LEU A 163 -0.97 -3.70 14.47
CA LEU A 163 0.23 -3.38 15.23
C LEU A 163 0.06 -2.08 16.05
N ASP A 164 -0.60 -1.07 15.50
CA ASP A 164 -0.93 0.16 16.25
C ASP A 164 -1.84 -0.13 17.46
N ALA A 165 -2.87 -0.96 17.26
CA ALA A 165 -3.75 -1.37 18.35
C ALA A 165 -3.01 -2.16 19.44
N LEU A 166 -2.14 -3.10 19.05
CA LEU A 166 -1.34 -3.89 19.96
C LEU A 166 -0.33 -3.02 20.74
N LYS A 167 0.32 -2.08 20.06
CA LYS A 167 1.23 -1.11 20.68
C LYS A 167 0.50 -0.29 21.75
N ALA A 168 -0.67 0.27 21.42
CA ALA A 168 -1.46 1.06 22.35
C ALA A 168 -1.84 0.26 23.61
N LEU A 169 -2.19 -1.02 23.46
CA LEU A 169 -2.48 -1.90 24.61
C LEU A 169 -1.24 -2.12 25.50
N ASN A 170 -0.09 -2.39 24.90
CA ASN A 170 1.16 -2.63 25.62
C ASN A 170 1.66 -1.37 26.35
N ASP A 171 1.53 -0.19 25.73
CA ASP A 171 1.92 1.09 26.32
C ASP A 171 1.03 1.42 27.54
N THR A 172 -0.27 1.10 27.47
CA THR A 172 -1.21 1.29 28.59
C THR A 172 -0.91 0.34 29.75
N ALA A 173 -0.60 -0.93 29.45
CA ALA A 173 -0.27 -1.92 30.49
C ALA A 173 1.04 -1.58 31.21
N GLY A 174 2.05 -1.08 30.48
CA GLY A 174 3.32 -0.63 31.06
C GLY A 174 3.23 0.61 31.92
N ALA A 175 2.22 1.48 31.69
CA ALA A 175 2.00 2.67 32.48
C ALA A 175 1.26 2.40 33.82
N GLN A 176 0.70 1.19 33.98
CA GLN A 176 -0.04 0.77 35.18
C GLN A 176 0.76 -0.15 36.14
N ALA A 177 1.97 -0.56 35.70
CA ALA A 177 2.87 -1.43 36.48
C ALA A 177 3.99 -0.64 37.13
#